data_7e5deb1690f44348eb3edc8249b64760
#
_entry.id   7e5deb1690f44348eb3edc8249b64760
#
_cell.length_a   1.000
_cell.length_b   1.000
_cell.length_c   1.000
_cell.angle_alpha   90.00
_cell.angle_beta   90.00
_cell.angle_gamma   90.00
#
_symmetry.space_group_name_H-M   'P 1'
#
loop_
_entity.id
_entity.type
_entity.pdbx_description
1 polymer ?
#
loop_
_entity_poly.entity_id
_entity_poly.type
_entity_poly.pdbx_seq_one_letter_code
_entity_poly.pdbx_strand_id
1 'polypeptide(L)'
;MIMRVWRTQVDEAQAEQYERFAAQESLPMFRAHQGFEGHLFGRRGGDCVVITIWRDDAAADALEASPQYRDTVAHINAAGFLAGRSEVERFQLHGDVAP
;
A
#
# COMPACT_ATOMS: atom_id res chain seq x y z
N MET A 1 -3.82 10.83 13.06
CA MET A 1 -3.28 9.77 12.18
C MET A 1 -3.60 10.03 10.74
N ILE A 2 -2.79 9.50 9.85
CA ILE A 2 -2.96 9.65 8.42
C ILE A 2 -3.36 8.30 7.81
N MET A 3 -4.39 8.32 7.00
CA MET A 3 -4.78 7.19 6.17
C MET A 3 -4.22 7.42 4.76
N ARG A 4 -3.30 6.55 4.34
CA ARG A 4 -2.70 6.60 3.02
C ARG A 4 -3.36 5.53 2.16
N VAL A 5 -3.94 5.95 1.06
CA VAL A 5 -4.72 5.07 0.18
C VAL A 5 -3.99 4.96 -1.16
N TRP A 6 -3.54 3.76 -1.47
CA TRP A 6 -2.94 3.44 -2.76
C TRP A 6 -3.96 2.63 -3.57
N ARG A 7 -4.27 3.11 -4.76
CA ARG A 7 -5.17 2.42 -5.68
C ARG A 7 -4.42 2.03 -6.93
N THR A 8 -4.68 0.85 -7.40
CA THR A 8 -4.10 0.36 -8.65
C THR A 8 -5.05 -0.63 -9.32
N GLN A 9 -4.70 -1.02 -10.52
CA GLN A 9 -5.38 -2.08 -11.25
C GLN A 9 -4.39 -3.18 -11.54
N VAL A 10 -4.85 -4.43 -11.38
CA VAL A 10 -4.07 -5.61 -11.71
C VAL A 10 -4.80 -6.41 -12.81
N ASP A 11 -4.04 -7.16 -13.57
CA ASP A 11 -4.60 -8.19 -14.44
C ASP A 11 -5.22 -9.26 -13.54
N GLU A 12 -6.53 -9.48 -13.68
CA GLU A 12 -7.24 -10.45 -12.84
C GLU A 12 -6.64 -11.85 -12.93
N ALA A 13 -6.10 -12.23 -14.07
CA ALA A 13 -5.44 -13.53 -14.22
C ALA A 13 -4.19 -13.66 -13.33
N GLN A 14 -3.64 -12.53 -12.86
CA GLN A 14 -2.45 -12.49 -12.00
C GLN A 14 -2.77 -11.97 -10.59
N ALA A 15 -4.05 -11.92 -10.22
CA ALA A 15 -4.45 -11.38 -8.93
C ALA A 15 -3.86 -12.14 -7.75
N GLU A 16 -3.72 -13.46 -7.85
CA GLU A 16 -3.12 -14.27 -6.78
C GLU A 16 -1.65 -13.94 -6.58
N GLN A 17 -0.91 -13.73 -7.66
CA GLN A 17 0.50 -13.33 -7.58
C GLN A 17 0.62 -11.95 -6.94
N TYR A 18 -0.27 -11.02 -7.32
CA TYR A 18 -0.31 -9.70 -6.71
C TYR A 18 -0.59 -9.79 -5.20
N GLU A 19 -1.57 -10.56 -4.78
CA GLU A 19 -1.93 -10.72 -3.36
C GLU A 19 -0.77 -11.33 -2.57
N ARG A 20 -0.08 -12.29 -3.16
CA ARG A 20 1.10 -12.90 -2.56
C ARG A 20 2.23 -11.88 -2.39
N PHE A 21 2.45 -11.06 -3.40
CA PHE A 21 3.44 -9.96 -3.33
C PHE A 21 3.08 -9.00 -2.19
N ALA A 22 1.81 -8.60 -2.11
CA ALA A 22 1.35 -7.68 -1.08
C ALA A 22 1.59 -8.26 0.32
N ALA A 23 1.32 -9.54 0.53
CA ALA A 23 1.51 -10.20 1.82
C ALA A 23 2.99 -10.44 2.16
N GLN A 24 3.80 -10.82 1.19
CA GLN A 24 5.17 -11.27 1.43
C GLN A 24 6.22 -10.18 1.30
N GLU A 25 5.96 -9.14 0.51
CA GLU A 25 6.92 -8.06 0.27
C GLU A 25 6.43 -6.70 0.74
N SER A 26 5.23 -6.29 0.35
CA SER A 26 4.73 -4.96 0.70
C SER A 26 4.45 -4.79 2.18
N LEU A 27 3.74 -5.73 2.79
CA LEU A 27 3.37 -5.63 4.20
C LEU A 27 4.59 -5.62 5.13
N PRO A 28 5.56 -6.54 5.00
CA PRO A 28 6.77 -6.47 5.83
C PRO A 28 7.53 -5.16 5.64
N MET A 29 7.56 -4.63 4.44
CA MET A 29 8.21 -3.35 4.16
C MET A 29 7.52 -2.22 4.91
N PHE A 30 6.19 -2.13 4.86
CA PHE A 30 5.45 -1.11 5.60
C PHE A 30 5.68 -1.25 7.11
N ARG A 31 5.60 -2.47 7.63
CA ARG A 31 5.78 -2.73 9.07
C ARG A 31 7.14 -2.34 9.60
N ALA A 32 8.15 -2.33 8.76
CA ALA A 32 9.52 -1.99 9.16
C ALA A 32 9.71 -0.49 9.40
N HIS A 33 8.75 0.35 9.02
CA HIS A 33 8.89 1.80 9.12
C HIS A 33 8.28 2.34 10.42
N GLN A 34 8.95 3.32 11.02
CA GLN A 34 8.43 4.00 12.20
C GLN A 34 7.13 4.72 11.86
N GLY A 35 6.19 4.68 12.80
CA GLY A 35 4.90 5.34 12.63
C GLY A 35 3.86 4.52 11.88
N PHE A 36 4.21 3.30 11.46
CA PHE A 36 3.22 2.38 10.90
C PHE A 36 2.25 1.93 11.99
N GLU A 37 0.94 2.09 11.75
CA GLU A 37 -0.11 1.80 12.72
C GLU A 37 -1.08 0.71 12.27
N GLY A 38 -1.15 0.42 11.00
CA GLY A 38 -2.04 -0.63 10.50
C GLY A 38 -2.20 -0.62 8.99
N HIS A 39 -2.90 -1.63 8.49
CA HIS A 39 -3.15 -1.75 7.05
C HIS A 39 -4.46 -2.47 6.78
N LEU A 40 -5.00 -2.21 5.61
CA LEU A 40 -6.17 -2.88 5.05
C LEU A 40 -5.92 -3.07 3.56
N PHE A 41 -6.13 -4.28 3.09
CA PHE A 41 -6.03 -4.60 1.66
C PHE A 41 -7.39 -5.02 1.15
N GLY A 42 -7.76 -4.55 -0.01
CA GLY A 42 -9.00 -4.96 -0.65
C GLY A 42 -8.87 -5.05 -2.15
N ARG A 43 -9.71 -5.87 -2.75
CA ARG A 43 -9.75 -6.04 -4.19
C ARG A 43 -11.16 -6.34 -4.64
N ARG A 44 -11.54 -5.75 -5.78
CA ARG A 44 -12.78 -6.08 -6.49
C ARG A 44 -12.44 -6.22 -7.97
N GLY A 45 -12.47 -7.47 -8.47
CA GLY A 45 -11.98 -7.74 -9.82
C GLY A 45 -10.51 -7.34 -9.94
N GLY A 46 -10.19 -6.48 -10.89
CA GLY A 46 -8.85 -5.94 -11.07
C GLY A 46 -8.56 -4.68 -10.25
N ASP A 47 -9.57 -4.11 -9.59
CA ASP A 47 -9.39 -2.88 -8.80
C ASP A 47 -8.88 -3.22 -7.40
N CYS A 48 -7.71 -2.70 -7.06
CA CYS A 48 -7.03 -2.97 -5.80
C CYS A 48 -6.88 -1.71 -4.97
N VAL A 49 -7.02 -1.85 -3.67
CA VAL A 49 -6.76 -0.77 -2.72
C VAL A 49 -5.88 -1.29 -1.59
N VAL A 50 -4.86 -0.50 -1.24
CA VAL A 50 -4.00 -0.74 -0.09
C VAL A 50 -4.09 0.50 0.78
N ILE A 51 -4.64 0.33 1.97
CA ILE A 51 -4.74 1.40 2.95
C ILE A 51 -3.73 1.14 4.04
N THR A 52 -2.87 2.12 4.29
CA THR A 52 -1.93 2.07 5.41
C THR A 52 -2.20 3.24 6.33
N ILE A 53 -2.08 3.00 7.63
CA ILE A 53 -2.32 3.99 8.66
C ILE A 53 -0.98 4.40 9.25
N TRP A 54 -0.76 5.71 9.35
CA TRP A 54 0.50 6.30 9.80
C TRP A 54 0.24 7.27 10.93
N ARG A 55 1.18 7.35 11.86
CA ARG A 55 1.05 8.22 13.03
C ARG A 55 0.81 9.67 12.64
N ASP A 56 1.51 10.16 11.61
CA ASP A 56 1.44 11.54 11.15
C ASP A 56 1.96 11.65 9.70
N ASP A 57 1.86 12.85 9.13
CA ASP A 57 2.37 13.11 7.78
C ASP A 57 3.88 12.88 7.68
N ALA A 58 4.63 13.21 8.72
CA ALA A 58 6.08 13.02 8.70
C ALA A 58 6.45 11.54 8.54
N ALA A 59 5.70 10.63 9.17
CA ALA A 59 5.92 9.20 9.03
C ALA A 59 5.61 8.73 7.60
N ALA A 60 4.52 9.21 7.01
CA ALA A 60 4.18 8.89 5.63
C ALA A 60 5.20 9.46 4.64
N ASP A 61 5.70 10.68 4.88
CA ASP A 61 6.76 11.27 4.08
C ASP A 61 8.04 10.43 4.14
N ALA A 62 8.41 9.99 5.34
CA ALA A 62 9.61 9.17 5.54
C ALA A 62 9.49 7.81 4.83
N LEU A 63 8.31 7.21 4.84
CA LEU A 63 8.05 6.00 4.06
C LEU A 63 8.35 6.24 2.59
N GLU A 64 7.73 7.26 2.00
CA GLU A 64 7.82 7.52 0.56
C GLU A 64 9.23 7.92 0.12
N ALA A 65 10.03 8.45 1.03
CA ALA A 65 11.42 8.80 0.77
C ALA A 65 12.39 7.64 0.99
N SER A 66 11.93 6.52 1.57
CA SER A 66 12.83 5.44 1.95
C SER A 66 13.28 4.62 0.74
N PRO A 67 14.53 4.12 0.75
CA PRO A 67 14.99 3.21 -0.29
C PRO A 67 14.19 1.91 -0.36
N GLN A 68 13.75 1.39 0.80
CA GLN A 68 12.96 0.17 0.88
C GLN A 68 11.62 0.31 0.14
N TYR A 69 10.94 1.44 0.34
CA TYR A 69 9.70 1.72 -0.36
C TYR A 69 9.93 1.81 -1.87
N ARG A 70 10.95 2.54 -2.29
CA ARG A 70 11.28 2.69 -3.71
C ARG A 70 11.64 1.37 -4.36
N ASP A 71 12.37 0.51 -3.66
CA ASP A 71 12.73 -0.83 -4.14
C ASP A 71 11.48 -1.70 -4.29
N THR A 72 10.57 -1.64 -3.32
CA THR A 72 9.31 -2.40 -3.39
C THR A 72 8.45 -1.93 -4.56
N VAL A 73 8.36 -0.62 -4.78
CA VAL A 73 7.61 -0.06 -5.92
C VAL A 73 8.24 -0.49 -7.25
N ALA A 74 9.56 -0.45 -7.35
CA ALA A 74 10.26 -0.91 -8.55
C ALA A 74 10.00 -2.40 -8.80
N HIS A 75 9.99 -3.20 -7.75
CA HIS A 75 9.73 -4.65 -7.83
C HIS A 75 8.32 -4.94 -8.34
N ILE A 76 7.30 -4.27 -7.77
CA ILE A 76 5.92 -4.52 -8.18
C ILE A 76 5.68 -4.08 -9.63
N ASN A 77 6.30 -2.98 -10.04
CA ASN A 77 6.19 -2.51 -11.42
C ASN A 77 6.87 -3.49 -12.40
N ALA A 78 7.99 -4.07 -12.01
CA ALA A 78 8.73 -5.04 -12.84
C ALA A 78 8.04 -6.40 -12.91
N ALA A 79 7.21 -6.73 -11.94
CA ALA A 79 6.56 -8.05 -11.86
C ALA A 79 5.48 -8.28 -12.93
N GLY A 80 4.97 -7.20 -13.53
CA GLY A 80 4.01 -7.29 -14.63
C GLY A 80 2.57 -7.54 -14.24
N PHE A 81 2.22 -7.46 -12.96
CA PHE A 81 0.82 -7.63 -12.50
C PHE A 81 -0.04 -6.42 -12.80
N LEU A 82 0.55 -5.22 -12.80
CA LEU A 82 -0.21 -3.99 -12.83
C LEU A 82 -0.70 -3.71 -14.24
N ALA A 83 -1.99 -3.41 -14.36
CA ALA A 83 -2.67 -3.21 -15.64
C ALA A 83 -3.03 -1.76 -15.90
N GLY A 84 -2.81 -0.86 -14.94
CA GLY A 84 -3.19 0.54 -15.07
C GLY A 84 -2.31 1.44 -14.21
N ARG A 85 -2.76 2.68 -14.04
CA ARG A 85 -2.04 3.68 -13.26
C ARG A 85 -2.29 3.46 -11.77
N SER A 86 -1.26 3.72 -10.98
CA SER A 86 -1.37 3.74 -9.53
C SER A 86 -1.55 5.16 -9.04
N GLU A 87 -2.37 5.34 -8.02
CA GLU A 87 -2.64 6.63 -7.40
C GLU A 87 -2.47 6.51 -5.90
N VAL A 88 -1.97 7.58 -5.28
CA VAL A 88 -1.81 7.67 -3.83
C VAL A 88 -2.52 8.92 -3.35
N GLU A 89 -3.36 8.73 -2.32
CA GLU A 89 -4.03 9.83 -1.64
C GLU A 89 -3.79 9.70 -0.15
N ARG A 90 -3.83 10.81 0.56
CA ARG A 90 -3.77 10.85 2.02
C ARG A 90 -5.00 11.53 2.57
N PHE A 91 -5.48 11.03 3.68
CA PHE A 91 -6.60 11.61 4.40
C PHE A 91 -6.25 11.72 5.88
N GLN A 92 -6.68 12.81 6.49
CA GLN A 92 -6.64 12.90 7.95
C GLN A 92 -7.68 11.92 8.49
N LEU A 93 -7.25 11.00 9.34
CA LEU A 93 -8.15 10.02 9.94
C LEU A 93 -8.94 10.70 11.06
N HIS A 94 -10.26 10.69 10.95
CA HIS A 94 -11.16 11.21 11.96
C HIS A 94 -11.96 10.07 12.57
N GLY A 95 -11.84 9.92 13.87
CA GLY A 95 -12.58 8.91 14.59
C GLY A 95 -11.95 7.53 14.50
N ASP A 96 -12.42 6.67 15.36
CA ASP A 96 -11.98 5.30 15.50
C ASP A 96 -12.94 4.35 14.83
N VAL A 97 -12.37 3.27 14.29
CA VAL A 97 -13.12 2.14 13.82
C VAL A 97 -13.13 1.08 14.91
N ALA A 98 -13.55 1.47 16.09
CA ALA A 98 -13.76 0.51 17.16
C ALA A 98 -15.17 -0.03 17.03
N PRO A 99 -15.37 -1.35 16.95
CA PRO A 99 -16.70 -1.92 16.97
C PRO A 99 -17.36 -1.74 18.33
#